data_645c18f9393465a55f19ff34dd792361
#
_entry.id   645c18f9393465a55f19ff34dd792361
#
_cell.length_a   1.000
_cell.length_b   1.000
_cell.length_c   1.000
_cell.angle_alpha   90.00
_cell.angle_beta   90.00
_cell.angle_gamma   90.00
#
_symmetry.space_group_name_H-M   'P 1'
#
loop_
_entity.id
_entity.type
_entity.pdbx_description
1 polymer ?
#
loop_
_entity_poly.entity_id
_entity_poly.type
_entity_poly.pdbx_seq_one_letter_code
_entity_poly.pdbx_strand_id
1 'polypeptide(L)'
;MKLTSIDDLTDEIVGKKGTAERDIFEYDLRMDVIGTMIKDARIKQNMTQGDLGELLGVQKAQISKLENNTKDFRIGTILRALEALGAKVKMTVELEKKELIVA
;
A
#
# COMPACT_ATOMS: atom_id res chain seq x y z
N MET A 1 28.76 10.30 -0.09
CA MET A 1 28.17 9.31 -0.98
C MET A 1 26.97 9.87 -1.69
N LYS A 2 26.87 9.61 -2.94
CA LYS A 2 25.71 10.04 -3.69
C LYS A 2 24.64 8.95 -3.58
N LEU A 3 23.55 9.27 -2.93
CA LEU A 3 22.43 8.33 -2.85
C LEU A 3 21.68 8.36 -4.17
N THR A 4 21.62 7.24 -4.83
CA THR A 4 20.96 7.14 -6.13
C THR A 4 19.54 6.60 -6.00
N SER A 5 19.20 6.03 -4.85
CA SER A 5 17.88 5.47 -4.65
C SER A 5 17.55 5.34 -3.17
N ILE A 6 16.27 5.18 -2.89
CA ILE A 6 15.79 4.87 -1.54
C ILE A 6 16.32 3.52 -1.10
N ASP A 7 16.53 2.59 -2.03
CA ASP A 7 17.09 1.27 -1.70
C ASP A 7 18.47 1.37 -1.08
N ASP A 8 19.33 2.25 -1.61
CA ASP A 8 20.67 2.43 -1.06
C ASP A 8 20.62 2.93 0.38
N LEU A 9 19.78 3.92 0.63
CA LEU A 9 19.60 4.45 1.97
C LEU A 9 19.02 3.41 2.91
N THR A 10 18.06 2.64 2.44
CA THR A 10 17.42 1.61 3.25
C THR A 10 18.40 0.51 3.60
N ASP A 11 19.29 0.13 2.67
CA ASP A 11 20.32 -0.87 2.95
C ASP A 11 21.24 -0.45 4.09
N GLU A 12 21.55 0.84 4.17
CA GLU A 12 22.41 1.34 5.25
C GLU A 12 21.70 1.36 6.59
N ILE A 13 20.42 1.69 6.61
CA ILE A 13 19.66 1.90 7.85
C ILE A 13 19.03 0.63 8.37
N VAL A 14 18.42 -0.16 7.50
CA VAL A 14 17.59 -1.31 7.91
C VAL A 14 18.29 -2.64 7.69
N GLY A 15 19.20 -2.69 6.75
CA GLY A 15 19.87 -3.92 6.39
C GLY A 15 19.76 -4.20 4.90
N LYS A 16 20.48 -5.20 4.45
CA LYS A 16 20.51 -5.54 3.04
C LYS A 16 19.24 -6.27 2.62
N LYS A 17 18.92 -6.14 1.34
CA LYS A 17 17.81 -6.88 0.75
C LYS A 17 17.96 -8.37 1.01
N GLY A 18 16.86 -9.03 1.29
CA GLY A 18 16.84 -10.45 1.57
C GLY A 18 16.88 -10.78 3.04
N THR A 19 17.12 -9.80 3.92
CA THR A 19 16.98 -10.03 5.35
C THR A 19 15.53 -9.87 5.76
N ALA A 20 15.14 -10.55 6.83
CA ALA A 20 13.76 -10.45 7.32
C ALA A 20 13.40 -9.03 7.72
N GLU A 21 14.30 -8.32 8.37
CA GLU A 21 14.06 -6.93 8.78
C GLU A 21 13.83 -6.02 7.59
N ARG A 22 14.63 -6.19 6.54
CA ARG A 22 14.46 -5.38 5.33
C ARG A 22 13.15 -5.65 4.64
N ASP A 23 12.75 -6.92 4.56
CA ASP A 23 11.52 -7.31 3.91
C ASP A 23 10.30 -6.73 4.64
N ILE A 24 10.30 -6.78 5.98
CA ILE A 24 9.22 -6.19 6.77
C ILE A 24 9.17 -4.69 6.56
N PHE A 25 10.31 -4.03 6.57
CA PHE A 25 10.36 -2.58 6.37
C PHE A 25 9.81 -2.18 5.01
N GLU A 26 10.17 -2.88 3.96
CA GLU A 26 9.68 -2.59 2.61
C GLU A 26 8.18 -2.83 2.49
N TYR A 27 7.67 -3.87 3.14
CA TYR A 27 6.24 -4.13 3.15
C TYR A 27 5.47 -2.98 3.80
N ASP A 28 5.90 -2.55 4.98
CA ASP A 28 5.25 -1.46 5.70
C ASP A 28 5.28 -0.16 4.89
N LEU A 29 6.41 0.12 4.25
CA LEU A 29 6.55 1.32 3.42
C LEU A 29 5.59 1.31 2.25
N ARG A 30 5.43 0.17 1.58
CA ARG A 30 4.47 0.04 0.47
C ARG A 30 3.04 0.23 0.93
N MET A 31 2.71 -0.30 2.10
CA MET A 31 1.36 -0.14 2.64
C MET A 31 1.08 1.30 3.03
N ASP A 32 2.08 2.00 3.57
CA ASP A 32 1.95 3.41 3.88
C ASP A 32 1.70 4.24 2.62
N VAL A 33 2.39 3.91 1.53
CA VAL A 33 2.18 4.59 0.24
C VAL A 33 0.74 4.38 -0.24
N ILE A 34 0.23 3.17 -0.15
CA ILE A 34 -1.14 2.88 -0.56
C ILE A 34 -2.13 3.67 0.27
N GLY A 35 -1.94 3.73 1.59
CA GLY A 35 -2.79 4.52 2.48
C GLY A 35 -2.80 6.00 2.10
N THR A 36 -1.64 6.54 1.78
CA THR A 36 -1.51 7.92 1.33
C THR A 36 -2.23 8.13 0.01
N MET A 37 -2.13 7.19 -0.91
CA MET A 37 -2.83 7.26 -2.20
C MET A 37 -4.34 7.30 -2.02
N ILE A 38 -4.87 6.49 -1.11
CA ILE A 38 -6.30 6.49 -0.80
C ILE A 38 -6.72 7.86 -0.28
N LYS A 39 -5.96 8.39 0.68
CA LYS A 39 -6.24 9.70 1.26
C LYS A 39 -6.21 10.80 0.21
N ASP A 40 -5.16 10.83 -0.61
CA ASP A 40 -4.99 11.85 -1.64
C ASP A 40 -6.11 11.79 -2.67
N ALA A 41 -6.48 10.60 -3.12
CA ALA A 41 -7.56 10.41 -4.07
C ALA A 41 -8.90 10.87 -3.50
N ARG A 42 -9.12 10.58 -2.22
CA ARG A 42 -10.32 11.03 -1.52
C ARG A 42 -10.40 12.56 -1.48
N ILE A 43 -9.31 13.20 -1.08
CA ILE A 43 -9.25 14.65 -0.95
C ILE A 43 -9.44 15.33 -2.31
N LYS A 44 -8.83 14.78 -3.36
CA LYS A 44 -8.98 15.32 -4.71
C LYS A 44 -10.42 15.31 -5.20
N GLN A 45 -11.22 14.42 -4.69
CA GLN A 45 -12.63 14.33 -5.05
C GLN A 45 -13.54 15.07 -4.06
N ASN A 46 -12.95 15.86 -3.18
CA ASN A 46 -13.68 16.63 -2.16
C ASN A 46 -14.52 15.76 -1.24
N MET A 47 -14.03 14.56 -0.94
CA MET A 47 -14.71 13.63 -0.06
C MET A 47 -14.11 13.66 1.34
N THR A 48 -14.98 13.63 2.34
CA THR A 48 -14.53 13.42 3.71
C THR A 48 -14.32 11.93 3.96
N GLN A 49 -13.70 11.60 5.08
CA GLN A 49 -13.59 10.20 5.50
C GLN A 49 -14.97 9.57 5.69
N GLY A 50 -15.92 10.36 6.22
CA GLY A 50 -17.29 9.90 6.36
C GLY A 50 -17.95 9.60 5.01
N ASP A 51 -17.70 10.44 4.00
CA ASP A 51 -18.24 10.23 2.67
C ASP A 51 -17.72 8.92 2.07
N LEU A 52 -16.44 8.67 2.17
CA LEU A 52 -15.88 7.41 1.68
C LEU A 52 -16.41 6.23 2.49
N GLY A 53 -16.58 6.41 3.79
CA GLY A 53 -17.17 5.39 4.65
C GLY A 53 -18.56 5.00 4.19
N GLU A 54 -19.38 5.98 3.82
CA GLU A 54 -20.73 5.71 3.31
C GLU A 54 -20.69 4.88 2.02
N LEU A 55 -19.77 5.22 1.11
CA LEU A 55 -19.63 4.46 -0.13
C LEU A 55 -19.25 3.00 0.12
N LEU A 56 -18.44 2.77 1.12
CA LEU A 56 -17.96 1.42 1.44
C LEU A 56 -18.83 0.70 2.45
N GLY A 57 -19.79 1.38 3.06
CA GLY A 57 -20.62 0.81 4.09
C GLY A 57 -19.90 0.61 5.41
N VAL A 58 -18.94 1.47 5.73
CA VAL A 58 -18.17 1.38 6.97
C VAL A 58 -18.16 2.71 7.69
N GLN A 59 -17.74 2.68 8.95
CA GLN A 59 -17.66 3.87 9.79
C GLN A 59 -16.48 4.77 9.39
N LYS A 60 -16.62 6.06 9.66
CA LYS A 60 -15.55 7.03 9.43
C LYS A 60 -14.23 6.59 10.08
N ALA A 61 -14.29 6.05 11.30
CA ALA A 61 -13.10 5.59 12.00
C ALA A 61 -12.37 4.48 11.24
N GLN A 62 -13.10 3.65 10.51
CA GLN A 62 -12.49 2.59 9.70
C GLN A 62 -11.72 3.18 8.53
N ILE A 63 -12.22 4.25 7.94
CA ILE A 63 -11.50 4.93 6.86
C ILE A 63 -10.22 5.56 7.38
N SER A 64 -10.28 6.20 8.57
CA SER A 64 -9.09 6.75 9.19
C SER A 64 -8.03 5.67 9.42
N LYS A 65 -8.43 4.52 9.92
CA LYS A 65 -7.51 3.38 10.09
C LYS A 65 -6.97 2.89 8.76
N LEU A 66 -7.82 2.81 7.76
CA LEU A 66 -7.40 2.35 6.43
C LEU A 66 -6.31 3.24 5.85
N GLU A 67 -6.44 4.54 6.03
CA GLU A 67 -5.46 5.50 5.53
C GLU A 67 -4.16 5.50 6.34
N ASN A 68 -4.23 5.26 7.62
CA ASN A 68 -3.08 5.35 8.53
C ASN A 68 -2.44 4.01 8.90
N ASN A 69 -3.20 2.94 8.85
CA ASN A 69 -2.72 1.58 9.16
C ASN A 69 -3.18 0.60 8.10
N THR A 70 -2.87 0.91 6.86
CA THR A 70 -3.32 0.15 5.69
C THR A 70 -2.94 -1.33 5.79
N LYS A 71 -1.79 -1.63 6.36
CA LYS A 71 -1.28 -3.00 6.49
C LYS A 71 -2.17 -3.92 7.33
N ASP A 72 -3.02 -3.33 8.19
CA ASP A 72 -3.90 -4.12 9.04
C ASP A 72 -5.18 -4.56 8.35
N PHE A 73 -5.35 -4.15 7.10
CA PHE A 73 -6.56 -4.45 6.34
C PHE A 73 -6.34 -5.54 5.30
N ARG A 74 -7.40 -6.25 4.99
CA ARG A 74 -7.36 -7.25 3.92
C ARG A 74 -7.19 -6.54 2.59
N ILE A 75 -6.47 -7.19 1.68
CA ILE A 75 -6.25 -6.64 0.35
C ILE A 75 -7.56 -6.32 -0.36
N GLY A 76 -8.57 -7.15 -0.18
CA GLY A 76 -9.88 -6.91 -0.79
C GLY A 76 -10.51 -5.59 -0.34
N THR A 77 -10.35 -5.24 0.94
CA THR A 77 -10.86 -3.97 1.46
C THR A 77 -10.11 -2.80 0.85
N ILE A 78 -8.79 -2.93 0.74
CA ILE A 78 -7.95 -1.90 0.12
C ILE A 78 -8.33 -1.67 -1.33
N LEU A 79 -8.53 -2.76 -2.07
CA LEU A 79 -8.93 -2.68 -3.48
C LEU A 79 -10.31 -2.04 -3.63
N ARG A 80 -11.25 -2.38 -2.76
CA ARG A 80 -12.59 -1.76 -2.80
C ARG A 80 -12.52 -0.27 -2.58
N ALA A 81 -11.68 0.18 -1.65
CA ALA A 81 -11.52 1.61 -1.39
C ALA A 81 -10.96 2.32 -2.61
N LEU A 82 -9.93 1.76 -3.23
CA LEU A 82 -9.34 2.35 -4.43
C LEU A 82 -10.33 2.37 -5.59
N GLU A 83 -11.07 1.31 -5.79
CA GLU A 83 -12.07 1.24 -6.84
C GLU A 83 -13.21 2.23 -6.62
N ALA A 84 -13.64 2.40 -5.37
CA ALA A 84 -14.67 3.40 -5.04
C ALA A 84 -14.21 4.81 -5.36
N LEU A 85 -12.91 5.05 -5.33
CA LEU A 85 -12.32 6.34 -5.68
C LEU A 85 -12.01 6.47 -7.17
N GLY A 86 -12.43 5.49 -7.97
CA GLY A 86 -12.24 5.52 -9.40
C GLY A 86 -10.89 5.06 -9.90
N ALA A 87 -10.09 4.48 -9.04
CA ALA A 87 -8.78 3.97 -9.43
C ALA A 87 -8.91 2.60 -10.09
N LYS A 88 -8.07 2.36 -11.08
CA LYS A 88 -7.88 1.02 -11.66
C LYS A 88 -6.64 0.43 -11.03
N VAL A 89 -6.78 -0.76 -10.46
CA VAL A 89 -5.67 -1.42 -9.80
C VAL A 89 -5.16 -2.54 -10.69
N LYS A 90 -3.87 -2.47 -10.98
CA LYS A 90 -3.17 -3.56 -11.68
C LYS A 90 -2.19 -4.17 -10.70
N MET A 91 -2.19 -5.48 -10.62
CA MET A 91 -1.27 -6.21 -9.77
C MET A 91 -0.39 -7.09 -10.64
N THR A 92 0.90 -7.00 -10.40
CA THR A 92 1.87 -7.83 -11.09
C THR A 92 2.62 -8.65 -10.05
N VAL A 93 2.68 -9.95 -10.28
CA VAL A 93 3.47 -10.85 -9.43
C VAL A 93 4.56 -11.46 -10.28
N GLU A 94 5.79 -11.23 -9.87
CA GLU A 94 6.94 -11.80 -10.54
C GLU A 94 7.48 -12.96 -9.71
N LEU A 95 7.70 -14.07 -10.37
CA LEU A 95 8.31 -15.24 -9.75
C LEU A 95 9.78 -15.27 -10.16
N GLU A 96 10.64 -15.24 -9.17
CA GLU A 96 12.07 -15.22 -9.42
C GLU A 96 12.59 -16.55 -9.95
N LYS A 97 11.94 -17.64 -9.58
CA LYS A 97 12.42 -18.98 -9.94
C LYS A 97 11.71 -19.51 -11.14
N LYS A 98 12.49 -19.80 -12.15
CA LYS A 98 11.97 -20.33 -13.41
C LYS A 98 11.30 -21.68 -13.26
N GLU A 99 11.78 -22.48 -12.33
CA GLU A 99 11.23 -23.81 -12.08
C GLU A 99 9.81 -23.77 -11.54
N LEU A 100 9.32 -22.62 -11.16
CA LEU A 100 7.94 -22.44 -10.75
C LEU A 100 7.00 -22.22 -11.92
N ILE A 101 7.56 -22.13 -13.10
CA ILE A 101 6.75 -22.03 -14.31
C ILE A 101 6.13 -23.38 -14.57
N VAL A 102 4.84 -23.41 -14.49
CA VAL A 102 4.10 -24.62 -14.79
C VAL A 102 3.85 -24.65 -16.27
N ALA A 103 4.38 -25.63 -16.89
CA ALA A 103 4.20 -25.80 -18.31
C ALA A 103 2.75 -26.16 -18.62
#